data_2ecb97debfc50a1909eeeda6b79d6c68
#
_entry.id   2ecb97debfc50a1909eeeda6b79d6c68
#
_cell.length_a   1.000
_cell.length_b   1.000
_cell.length_c   1.000
_cell.angle_alpha   90.00
_cell.angle_beta   90.00
_cell.angle_gamma   90.00
#
_symmetry.space_group_name_H-M   'P 1'
#
loop_
_entity.id
_entity.type
_entity.pdbx_description
1 polymer ?
#
loop_
_entity_poly.entity_id
_entity_poly.type
_entity_poly.pdbx_seq_one_letter_code
_entity_poly.pdbx_strand_id
1 'polypeptide(L)' 'MDPKEACLLVLGEAGDETLHWTVVLDRALTQRLIDPFTTRDVRGLVVKSLAALAKEGRVDKQGTGLYRARAG' A
#
# COMPACT_ATOMS: atom_id res chain seq x y z
N MET A 1 0.81 9.62 8.90
CA MET A 1 1.26 9.62 7.49
C MET A 1 0.07 9.38 6.59
N ASP A 2 0.03 10.01 5.44
CA ASP A 2 -1.01 9.79 4.43
C ASP A 2 -1.04 8.32 4.01
N PRO A 3 -2.22 7.70 3.90
CA PRO A 3 -2.33 6.29 3.49
C PRO A 3 -1.62 5.98 2.16
N LYS A 4 -1.69 6.87 1.18
CA LYS A 4 -1.00 6.67 -0.09
C LYS A 4 0.52 6.65 0.12
N GLU A 5 1.04 7.58 0.91
CA GLU A 5 2.46 7.63 1.21
C GLU A 5 2.92 6.40 1.98
N ALA A 6 2.09 5.93 2.92
CA ALA A 6 2.38 4.71 3.68
C ALA A 6 2.49 3.51 2.75
N CYS A 7 1.55 3.36 1.81
CA CYS A 7 1.58 2.28 0.82
C CYS A 7 2.81 2.36 -0.09
N LEU A 8 3.15 3.58 -0.53
CA LEU A 8 4.33 3.79 -1.37
C LEU A 8 5.61 3.42 -0.63
N LEU A 9 5.69 3.79 0.64
CA LEU A 9 6.86 3.48 1.46
C LEU A 9 7.03 1.97 1.63
N VAL A 10 5.95 1.27 1.96
CA VAL A 10 5.98 -0.19 2.14
C VAL A 10 6.39 -0.89 0.84
N LEU A 11 5.79 -0.51 -0.29
CA LEU A 11 6.14 -1.10 -1.58
C LEU A 11 7.57 -0.75 -1.99
N GLY A 12 8.00 0.47 -1.71
CA GLY A 12 9.37 0.89 -1.99
C GLY A 12 10.41 0.07 -1.22
N GLU A 13 10.11 -0.25 0.02
CA GLU A 13 10.97 -1.09 0.85
C GLU A 13 11.06 -2.53 0.33
N ALA A 14 10.00 -3.01 -0.32
CA ALA A 14 9.98 -4.34 -0.92
C ALA A 14 10.74 -4.41 -2.25
N GLY A 15 11.13 -3.28 -2.82
CA GLY A 15 11.85 -3.23 -4.08
C GLY A 15 11.01 -3.77 -5.23
N ASP A 16 11.50 -4.81 -5.91
CA ASP A 16 10.81 -5.42 -7.06
C ASP A 16 9.79 -6.48 -6.66
N GLU A 17 9.67 -6.75 -5.37
CA GLU A 17 8.76 -7.80 -4.90
C GLU A 17 7.31 -7.36 -5.01
N THR A 18 6.46 -8.25 -5.54
CA THR A 18 5.03 -8.04 -5.60
C THR A 18 4.42 -8.42 -4.25
N LEU A 19 3.65 -7.52 -3.66
CA LEU A 19 2.99 -7.75 -2.38
C LEU A 19 1.48 -7.76 -2.55
N HIS A 20 0.83 -8.69 -1.84
CA HIS A 20 -0.62 -8.66 -1.70
C HIS A 20 -1.01 -7.48 -0.79
N TRP A 21 -2.19 -6.89 -1.02
CA TRP A 21 -2.62 -5.74 -0.23
C TRP A 21 -2.65 -6.01 1.28
N THR A 22 -2.91 -7.28 1.68
CA THR A 22 -2.90 -7.66 3.09
C THR A 22 -1.51 -7.56 3.70
N VAL A 23 -0.48 -7.85 2.92
CA VAL A 23 0.91 -7.72 3.37
C VAL A 23 1.28 -6.25 3.50
N VAL A 24 0.84 -5.43 2.54
CA VAL A 24 1.04 -3.97 2.60
C VAL A 24 0.38 -3.41 3.86
N LEU A 25 -0.85 -3.81 4.12
CA LEU A 25 -1.58 -3.41 5.32
C LEU A 25 -0.83 -3.81 6.59
N ASP A 26 -0.43 -5.07 6.67
CA ASP A 26 0.29 -5.60 7.84
C ASP A 26 1.58 -4.84 8.11
N ARG A 27 2.38 -4.60 7.07
CA ARG A 27 3.64 -3.86 7.20
C ARG A 27 3.41 -2.41 7.60
N ALA A 28 2.38 -1.77 7.03
CA ALA A 28 2.04 -0.40 7.38
C ALA A 28 1.63 -0.28 8.86
N LEU A 29 0.87 -1.24 9.35
CA LEU A 29 0.47 -1.26 10.76
C LEU A 29 1.66 -1.56 11.67
N THR A 30 2.49 -2.53 11.30
CA THR A 30 3.67 -2.91 12.08
C THR A 30 4.65 -1.76 12.20
N GLN A 31 4.84 -1.00 11.15
CA GLN A 31 5.72 0.17 11.13
C GLN A 31 5.06 1.44 11.66
N ARG A 32 3.80 1.33 12.08
CA ARG A 32 3.01 2.45 12.61
C ARG A 32 2.87 3.61 11.62
N LEU A 33 2.82 3.29 10.33
CA LEU A 33 2.61 4.28 9.28
C LEU A 33 1.13 4.68 9.19
N ILE A 34 0.25 3.79 9.60
CA ILE A 34 -1.19 4.03 9.69
C ILE A 34 -1.62 3.70 11.13
N ASP A 35 -2.41 4.60 11.72
CA ASP A 35 -2.92 4.40 13.08
C ASP A 35 -4.28 3.69 13.02
N PRO A 36 -4.38 2.43 13.49
CA PRO A 36 -5.64 1.70 13.44
C PRO A 36 -6.69 2.25 14.41
N PHE A 37 -6.28 3.03 15.41
CA PHE A 37 -7.20 3.58 16.39
C PHE A 37 -7.91 4.84 15.91
N THR A 38 -7.29 5.57 14.98
CA THR A 38 -7.88 6.79 14.42
C THR A 38 -8.49 6.56 13.05
N THR A 39 -8.17 5.44 12.41
CA THR A 39 -8.65 5.10 11.08
C THR A 39 -9.73 4.03 11.20
N ARG A 40 -10.94 4.35 10.76
CA ARG A 40 -12.12 3.52 10.95
C ARG A 40 -12.07 2.21 10.16
N ASP A 41 -11.70 2.29 8.89
CA ASP A 41 -11.64 1.13 8.00
C ASP A 41 -10.26 1.09 7.35
N VAL A 42 -9.31 0.54 8.09
CA VAL A 42 -7.92 0.48 7.65
C VAL A 42 -7.77 -0.35 6.37
N ARG A 43 -8.49 -1.47 6.29
CA ARG A 43 -8.45 -2.36 5.12
C ARG A 43 -8.95 -1.65 3.88
N GLY A 44 -10.13 -1.06 3.97
CA GLY A 44 -10.71 -0.31 2.85
C GLY A 44 -9.84 0.86 2.44
N LEU A 45 -9.24 1.54 3.41
CA LEU A 45 -8.36 2.66 3.15
C LEU A 45 -7.11 2.23 2.35
N VAL A 46 -6.49 1.13 2.76
CA VAL A 46 -5.31 0.59 2.07
C VAL A 46 -5.67 0.15 0.66
N VAL A 47 -6.77 -0.59 0.50
CA VAL A 47 -7.23 -1.06 -0.81
C VAL A 47 -7.51 0.13 -1.74
N LYS A 48 -8.23 1.14 -1.25
CA LYS A 48 -8.52 2.34 -2.04
C LYS A 48 -7.26 3.11 -2.39
N SER A 49 -6.33 3.22 -1.44
CA SER A 49 -5.07 3.93 -1.66
C SER A 49 -4.23 3.25 -2.74
N LEU A 50 -4.12 1.92 -2.67
CA LEU A 50 -3.37 1.15 -3.67
C LEU A 50 -4.02 1.25 -5.04
N ALA A 51 -5.35 1.16 -5.11
CA ALA A 51 -6.08 1.29 -6.37
C ALA A 51 -5.86 2.68 -6.99
N ALA A 52 -5.91 3.73 -6.17
CA ALA A 52 -5.67 5.09 -6.62
C ALA A 52 -4.23 5.26 -7.11
N LEU A 53 -3.25 4.71 -6.39
CA LEU A 53 -1.85 4.78 -6.79
C LEU A 53 -1.62 4.06 -8.12
N ALA A 54 -2.26 2.91 -8.32
CA ALA A 54 -2.17 2.17 -9.59
C ALA A 54 -2.78 2.97 -10.72
N LYS A 55 -3.93 3.61 -10.47
CA LYS A 55 -4.59 4.46 -11.47
C LYS A 55 -3.73 5.67 -11.83
N GLU A 56 -3.02 6.22 -10.86
CA GLU A 56 -2.12 7.35 -11.06
C GLU A 56 -0.79 6.95 -11.71
N GLY A 57 -0.55 5.64 -11.88
CA GLY A 57 0.69 5.15 -12.45
C GLY A 57 1.88 5.16 -11.50
N ARG A 58 1.64 5.30 -10.21
CA ARG A 58 2.70 5.36 -9.19
C ARG A 58 3.11 4.00 -8.66
N VAL A 59 2.24 3.00 -8.79
CA VAL A 59 2.54 1.60 -8.51
C VAL A 59 1.99 0.74 -9.62
N ASP A 60 2.49 -0.48 -9.77
CA ASP A 60 2.01 -1.44 -10.76
C ASP A 60 1.10 -2.46 -10.10
N LYS A 61 -0.10 -2.64 -10.65
CA LYS A 61 -1.02 -3.68 -10.24
C LYS A 61 -0.67 -4.94 -11.02
N GLN A 62 -0.22 -5.97 -10.33
CA GLN A 62 0.24 -7.23 -10.95
C GLN A 62 -0.84 -8.30 -11.05
N GLY A 63 -1.99 -8.06 -10.44
CA GLY A 63 -3.12 -8.99 -10.42
C GLY A 63 -4.11 -8.53 -9.38
N THR A 64 -5.16 -9.31 -9.13
CA THR A 64 -6.17 -8.95 -8.13
C THR A 64 -5.52 -8.84 -6.75
N GLY A 65 -5.49 -7.64 -6.21
CA GLY A 65 -4.92 -7.37 -4.89
C GLY A 65 -3.41 -7.41 -4.82
N LEU A 66 -2.71 -7.58 -5.95
CA LEU A 66 -1.25 -7.66 -6.00
C LEU A 66 -0.65 -6.38 -6.56
N TYR A 67 0.30 -5.81 -5.84
CA TYR A 67 0.91 -4.53 -6.19
C TYR A 67 2.43 -4.58 -6.05
N ARG A 68 3.10 -3.79 -6.87
CA ARG A 68 4.56 -3.67 -6.85
C ARG A 68 4.94 -2.21 -7.05
N ALA A 69 6.03 -1.79 -6.40
CA ALA A 69 6.56 -0.45 -6.62
C ALA A 69 6.96 -0.30 -8.09
N ARG A 70 6.61 0.84 -8.67
CA ARG A 70 6.98 1.11 -10.04
C ARG A 70 8.45 1.53 -10.11
N ALA A 71 9.22 0.82 -10.93
CA ALA A 71 10.61 1.18 -11.17
C ALA A 71 10.63 2.50 -11.94
N GLY A 72 11.20 3.48 -11.31
CA GLY A 72 11.23 4.84 -11.77
C GLY A 72 11.98 5.20 -12.97
#